data_df5500d155b9103b71b44f3f99906ac0
#
_entry.id   df5500d155b9103b71b44f3f99906ac0
#
_cell.length_a   1.000
_cell.length_b   1.000
_cell.length_c   1.000
_cell.angle_alpha   90.00
_cell.angle_beta   90.00
_cell.angle_gamma   90.00
#
_symmetry.space_group_name_H-M   'P 1'
#
loop_
_entity.id
_entity.type
_entity.pdbx_description
1 polymer ?
#
loop_
_entity_poly.entity_id
_entity_poly.type
_entity_poly.pdbx_seq_one_letter_code
_entity_poly.pdbx_strand_id
1 'polypeptide(L)'
;STKNKIDFENRVELDKWIIIEASKLQEKVLDLYNSYSYHKVVQNIHNFCVNELGGIYLDIVKDRLYTCKTDSLARRSCQTSLEELLNILIRLIAPILSYTAEEIWQSCSDLINQEESVFLSNYLSNNNNSNSKIDSDEWKRLFEIKDSVNQSIEKLRNDNKLKGSLDAIVNIGANDKDFKILEKLGNELHFLFICSEANIKKESSLNIVITNSEHDKCTRCWHRDISVGKSSIHKEICHRCITNIDEEGEQRSFV
;
A
#
# COMPACT_ATOMS: atom_id res chain seq x y z
N SER A 1 16.38 -3.23 12.00
CA SER A 1 16.79 -2.84 13.36
C SER A 1 15.54 -2.52 14.18
N THR A 2 15.33 -3.24 15.27
CA THR A 2 14.20 -3.11 16.22
C THR A 2 13.99 -1.70 16.78
N LYS A 3 14.97 -0.82 16.67
CA LYS A 3 14.96 0.54 17.24
C LYS A 3 14.07 1.54 16.50
N ASN A 4 13.53 1.21 15.32
CA ASN A 4 12.79 2.15 14.47
C ASN A 4 11.42 1.61 14.05
N LYS A 5 10.84 0.69 14.82
CA LYS A 5 9.48 0.21 14.58
C LYS A 5 8.46 1.28 14.95
N ILE A 6 7.42 1.38 14.15
CA ILE A 6 6.31 2.28 14.39
C ILE A 6 5.16 1.52 15.04
N ASP A 7 4.70 1.99 16.20
CA ASP A 7 3.54 1.43 16.87
C ASP A 7 2.31 1.48 15.96
N PHE A 8 1.45 0.47 16.06
CA PHE A 8 0.32 0.30 15.17
C PHE A 8 -0.55 1.56 15.03
N GLU A 9 -0.86 2.23 16.14
CA GLU A 9 -1.68 3.44 16.17
C GLU A 9 -1.09 4.61 15.37
N ASN A 10 0.24 4.68 15.28
CA ASN A 10 0.98 5.75 14.61
C ASN A 10 1.30 5.45 13.15
N ARG A 11 0.92 4.27 12.64
CA ARG A 11 1.17 3.89 11.24
C ARG A 11 0.26 4.67 10.29
N VAL A 12 0.70 4.72 9.04
CA VAL A 12 -0.10 5.17 7.90
C VAL A 12 -1.33 4.28 7.75
N GLU A 13 -2.48 4.84 7.40
CA GLU A 13 -3.76 4.12 7.41
C GLU A 13 -3.77 2.89 6.48
N LEU A 14 -3.12 2.97 5.31
CA LEU A 14 -2.98 1.83 4.40
C LEU A 14 -2.17 0.68 5.04
N ASP A 15 -1.16 1.01 5.85
CA ASP A 15 -0.36 0.03 6.57
C ASP A 15 -1.15 -0.65 7.69
N LYS A 16 -2.05 0.10 8.35
CA LYS A 16 -2.99 -0.47 9.33
C LYS A 16 -3.97 -1.42 8.64
N TRP A 17 -4.52 -0.99 7.50
CA TRP A 17 -5.47 -1.80 6.72
C TRP A 17 -4.91 -3.17 6.38
N ILE A 18 -3.71 -3.25 5.80
CA ILE A 18 -3.15 -4.54 5.38
C ILE A 18 -2.86 -5.48 6.57
N ILE A 19 -2.49 -4.95 7.73
CA ILE A 19 -2.29 -5.76 8.94
C ILE A 19 -3.63 -6.27 9.49
N ILE A 20 -4.68 -5.44 9.45
CA ILE A 20 -6.03 -5.88 9.82
C ILE A 20 -6.50 -7.02 8.90
N GLU A 21 -6.30 -6.90 7.58
CA GLU A 21 -6.68 -7.97 6.64
C GLU A 21 -5.84 -9.24 6.85
N ALA A 22 -4.54 -9.11 7.14
CA ALA A 22 -3.69 -10.25 7.46
C ALA A 22 -4.11 -10.94 8.77
N SER A 23 -4.55 -10.19 9.76
CA SER A 23 -5.10 -10.73 11.02
C SER A 23 -6.39 -11.50 10.80
N LYS A 24 -7.31 -10.96 9.98
CA LYS A 24 -8.53 -11.67 9.57
C LYS A 24 -8.21 -12.97 8.81
N LEU A 25 -7.21 -12.91 7.92
CA LEU A 25 -6.71 -14.10 7.23
C LEU A 25 -6.20 -15.14 8.22
N GLN A 26 -5.40 -14.73 9.22
CA GLN A 26 -4.86 -15.63 10.23
C GLN A 26 -5.98 -16.34 11.00
N GLU A 27 -6.97 -15.62 11.51
CA GLU A 27 -8.12 -16.20 12.21
C GLU A 27 -8.82 -17.26 11.33
N LYS A 28 -9.14 -16.90 10.10
CA LYS A 28 -9.80 -17.79 9.15
C LYS A 28 -8.97 -19.03 8.83
N VAL A 29 -7.67 -18.87 8.65
CA VAL A 29 -6.76 -19.99 8.35
C VAL A 29 -6.63 -20.94 9.54
N LEU A 30 -6.59 -20.42 10.77
CA LEU A 30 -6.56 -21.26 11.97
C LEU A 30 -7.83 -22.11 12.11
N ASP A 31 -9.00 -21.56 11.85
CA ASP A 31 -10.26 -22.32 11.83
C ASP A 31 -10.26 -23.40 10.74
N LEU A 32 -9.69 -23.09 9.57
CA LEU A 32 -9.56 -24.06 8.48
C LEU A 32 -8.56 -25.17 8.80
N TYR A 33 -7.47 -24.89 9.52
CA TYR A 33 -6.56 -25.91 10.03
C TYR A 33 -7.24 -26.82 11.06
N ASN A 34 -7.98 -26.24 12.01
CA ASN A 34 -8.74 -26.99 13.02
C ASN A 34 -9.79 -27.93 12.38
N SER A 35 -10.34 -27.54 11.22
CA SER A 35 -11.30 -28.34 10.46
C SER A 35 -10.67 -29.21 9.37
N TYR A 36 -9.34 -29.32 9.33
CA TYR A 36 -8.58 -30.07 8.32
C TYR A 36 -8.90 -29.70 6.87
N SER A 37 -9.31 -28.45 6.62
CA SER A 37 -9.69 -27.94 5.29
C SER A 37 -8.50 -27.35 4.53
N TYR A 38 -7.41 -28.11 4.37
CA TYR A 38 -6.11 -27.64 3.84
C TYR A 38 -6.19 -26.99 2.47
N HIS A 39 -7.03 -27.50 1.55
CA HIS A 39 -7.23 -26.88 0.25
C HIS A 39 -7.76 -25.44 0.34
N LYS A 40 -8.64 -25.17 1.33
CA LYS A 40 -9.13 -23.80 1.58
C LYS A 40 -8.07 -22.92 2.23
N VAL A 41 -7.18 -23.49 3.05
CA VAL A 41 -6.03 -22.75 3.60
C VAL A 41 -5.18 -22.21 2.47
N VAL A 42 -4.73 -23.09 1.55
CA VAL A 42 -3.92 -22.69 0.38
C VAL A 42 -4.63 -21.62 -0.44
N GLN A 43 -5.91 -21.81 -0.74
CA GLN A 43 -6.69 -20.87 -1.53
C GLN A 43 -6.80 -19.50 -0.87
N ASN A 44 -7.05 -19.43 0.45
CA ASN A 44 -7.19 -18.15 1.14
C ASN A 44 -5.85 -17.41 1.23
N ILE A 45 -4.76 -18.09 1.55
CA ILE A 45 -3.42 -17.48 1.59
C ILE A 45 -3.03 -16.98 0.18
N HIS A 46 -3.23 -17.81 -0.85
CA HIS A 46 -2.94 -17.42 -2.23
C HIS A 46 -3.75 -16.18 -2.66
N ASN A 47 -5.05 -16.17 -2.39
CA ASN A 47 -5.90 -15.03 -2.75
C ASN A 47 -5.43 -13.75 -2.06
N PHE A 48 -5.14 -13.78 -0.76
CA PHE A 48 -4.59 -12.64 -0.04
C PHE A 48 -3.27 -12.16 -0.64
N CYS A 49 -2.35 -13.07 -0.96
CA CYS A 49 -1.07 -12.70 -1.56
C CYS A 49 -1.22 -12.06 -2.94
N VAL A 50 -2.19 -12.51 -3.75
CA VAL A 50 -2.41 -11.99 -5.11
C VAL A 50 -3.20 -10.69 -5.09
N ASN A 51 -4.31 -10.63 -4.34
CA ASN A 51 -5.25 -9.51 -4.40
C ASN A 51 -4.83 -8.38 -3.45
N GLU A 52 -4.89 -8.64 -2.13
CA GLU A 52 -4.69 -7.60 -1.12
C GLU A 52 -3.22 -7.18 -1.04
N LEU A 53 -2.31 -8.16 -0.94
CA LEU A 53 -0.89 -7.87 -0.78
C LEU A 53 -0.26 -7.41 -2.10
N GLY A 54 -0.27 -8.22 -3.14
CA GLY A 54 0.39 -7.95 -4.42
C GLY A 54 -0.34 -6.91 -5.27
N GLY A 55 -1.65 -7.10 -5.46
CA GLY A 55 -2.46 -6.27 -6.35
C GLY A 55 -2.75 -4.87 -5.83
N ILE A 56 -2.76 -4.68 -4.50
CA ILE A 56 -3.08 -3.40 -3.87
C ILE A 56 -1.88 -2.86 -3.09
N TYR A 57 -1.54 -3.50 -1.98
CA TYR A 57 -0.63 -2.92 -1.00
C TYR A 57 0.77 -2.70 -1.56
N LEU A 58 1.43 -3.77 -2.05
CA LEU A 58 2.80 -3.69 -2.56
C LEU A 58 2.92 -2.74 -3.75
N ASP A 59 1.89 -2.64 -4.59
CA ASP A 59 1.92 -1.74 -5.74
C ASP A 59 1.89 -0.27 -5.32
N ILE A 60 1.06 0.08 -4.35
CA ILE A 60 0.95 1.45 -3.84
C ILE A 60 2.19 1.86 -3.04
N VAL A 61 2.70 1.01 -2.15
CA VAL A 61 3.79 1.38 -1.23
C VAL A 61 5.17 1.47 -1.88
N LYS A 62 5.32 1.03 -3.13
CA LYS A 62 6.59 1.19 -3.90
C LYS A 62 7.09 2.62 -3.87
N ASP A 63 6.20 3.60 -4.09
CA ASP A 63 6.58 5.01 -4.06
C ASP A 63 7.21 5.37 -2.72
N ARG A 64 6.58 5.05 -1.58
CA ARG A 64 7.12 5.34 -0.25
C ARG A 64 8.46 4.65 0.02
N LEU A 65 8.57 3.37 -0.35
CA LEU A 65 9.79 2.59 -0.10
C LEU A 65 11.00 3.14 -0.87
N TYR A 66 10.79 3.65 -2.08
CA TYR A 66 11.89 4.10 -2.95
C TYR A 66 12.13 5.59 -2.91
N THR A 67 11.12 6.41 -2.62
CA THR A 67 11.23 7.86 -2.74
C THR A 67 11.18 8.63 -1.42
N CYS A 68 10.55 8.12 -0.37
CA CYS A 68 10.55 8.80 0.92
C CYS A 68 11.91 8.77 1.60
N LYS A 69 12.15 9.76 2.44
CA LYS A 69 13.37 9.85 3.27
C LYS A 69 13.55 8.59 4.11
N THR A 70 14.78 8.17 4.30
CA THR A 70 15.13 6.88 4.92
C THR A 70 14.55 6.67 6.32
N ASP A 71 14.47 7.72 7.11
CA ASP A 71 13.99 7.73 8.49
C ASP A 71 12.57 8.33 8.65
N SER A 72 11.89 8.66 7.54
CA SER A 72 10.54 9.20 7.59
C SER A 72 9.54 8.20 8.18
N LEU A 73 8.51 8.72 8.85
CA LEU A 73 7.42 7.94 9.40
C LEU A 73 6.75 7.08 8.30
N ALA A 74 6.49 7.66 7.14
CA ALA A 74 5.86 6.98 6.01
C ALA A 74 6.63 5.72 5.56
N ARG A 75 7.96 5.82 5.43
CA ARG A 75 8.79 4.68 5.04
C ARG A 75 8.93 3.66 6.17
N ARG A 76 9.11 4.11 7.42
CA ARG A 76 9.24 3.22 8.59
C ARG A 76 7.94 2.49 8.92
N SER A 77 6.80 3.15 8.78
CA SER A 77 5.48 2.54 8.91
C SER A 77 5.31 1.36 7.96
N CYS A 78 5.60 1.57 6.67
CA CYS A 78 5.55 0.51 5.67
C CYS A 78 6.51 -0.65 5.99
N GLN A 79 7.77 -0.36 6.32
CA GLN A 79 8.77 -1.39 6.66
C GLN A 79 8.36 -2.21 7.88
N THR A 80 7.78 -1.57 8.91
CA THR A 80 7.28 -2.26 10.11
C THR A 80 6.11 -3.18 9.76
N SER A 81 5.20 -2.72 8.91
CA SER A 81 4.06 -3.52 8.48
C SER A 81 4.47 -4.69 7.58
N LEU A 82 5.45 -4.50 6.70
CA LEU A 82 6.01 -5.60 5.90
C LEU A 82 6.68 -6.67 6.77
N GLU A 83 7.39 -6.27 7.82
CA GLU A 83 7.99 -7.22 8.78
C GLU A 83 6.90 -8.01 9.52
N GLU A 84 5.83 -7.35 9.96
CA GLU A 84 4.72 -8.00 10.64
C GLU A 84 3.96 -8.95 9.70
N LEU A 85 3.69 -8.54 8.44
CA LEU A 85 3.11 -9.39 7.40
C LEU A 85 3.94 -10.64 7.16
N LEU A 86 5.26 -10.49 7.04
CA LEU A 86 6.17 -11.62 6.86
C LEU A 86 6.05 -12.60 8.04
N ASN A 87 6.01 -12.07 9.27
CA ASN A 87 5.83 -12.85 10.49
C ASN A 87 4.53 -13.65 10.51
N ILE A 88 3.42 -13.05 10.08
CA ILE A 88 2.12 -13.73 9.99
C ILE A 88 2.18 -14.82 8.91
N LEU A 89 2.61 -14.46 7.70
CA LEU A 89 2.56 -15.37 6.54
C LEU A 89 3.46 -16.58 6.70
N ILE A 90 4.69 -16.43 7.24
CA ILE A 90 5.60 -17.56 7.47
C ILE A 90 4.94 -18.62 8.36
N ARG A 91 4.32 -18.19 9.46
CA ARG A 91 3.65 -19.11 10.38
C ARG A 91 2.43 -19.77 9.75
N LEU A 92 1.67 -19.03 8.93
CA LEU A 92 0.49 -19.58 8.26
C LEU A 92 0.86 -20.64 7.21
N ILE A 93 1.97 -20.50 6.51
CA ILE A 93 2.40 -21.48 5.49
C ILE A 93 3.19 -22.66 6.07
N ALA A 94 3.74 -22.54 7.29
CA ALA A 94 4.62 -23.56 7.87
C ALA A 94 4.03 -24.98 7.88
N PRO A 95 2.74 -25.21 8.22
CA PRO A 95 2.19 -26.56 8.22
C PRO A 95 2.07 -27.20 6.81
N ILE A 96 2.11 -26.40 5.75
CA ILE A 96 1.94 -26.88 4.35
C ILE A 96 3.27 -26.81 3.58
N LEU A 97 4.00 -25.71 3.69
CA LEU A 97 5.28 -25.47 3.02
C LEU A 97 6.42 -25.47 4.03
N SER A 98 6.55 -26.57 4.78
CA SER A 98 7.41 -26.68 5.97
C SER A 98 8.85 -26.28 5.72
N TYR A 99 9.49 -26.79 4.68
CA TYR A 99 10.88 -26.47 4.35
C TYR A 99 11.05 -25.01 3.90
N THR A 100 10.15 -24.50 3.07
CA THR A 100 10.20 -23.11 2.60
C THR A 100 9.99 -22.13 3.75
N ALA A 101 9.04 -22.42 4.65
CA ALA A 101 8.80 -21.58 5.82
C ALA A 101 10.01 -21.55 6.75
N GLU A 102 10.63 -22.70 7.01
CA GLU A 102 11.85 -22.77 7.85
C GLU A 102 13.03 -22.05 7.19
N GLU A 103 13.25 -22.21 5.89
CA GLU A 103 14.30 -21.51 5.18
C GLU A 103 14.15 -19.99 5.24
N ILE A 104 12.90 -19.48 5.04
CA ILE A 104 12.60 -18.05 5.19
C ILE A 104 12.82 -17.63 6.65
N TRP A 105 12.37 -18.42 7.62
CA TRP A 105 12.55 -18.16 9.04
C TRP A 105 14.02 -17.98 9.41
N GLN A 106 14.87 -18.89 9.03
CA GLN A 106 16.31 -18.81 9.28
C GLN A 106 16.97 -17.62 8.57
N SER A 107 16.52 -17.30 7.37
CA SER A 107 17.03 -16.14 6.61
C SER A 107 16.62 -14.79 7.20
N CYS A 108 15.58 -14.74 8.03
CA CYS A 108 15.05 -13.53 8.66
C CYS A 108 15.46 -13.38 10.14
N SER A 109 16.43 -14.14 10.62
CA SER A 109 16.86 -14.17 12.04
C SER A 109 17.16 -12.79 12.63
N ASP A 110 17.68 -11.86 11.85
CA ASP A 110 18.00 -10.49 12.29
C ASP A 110 16.77 -9.55 12.34
N LEU A 111 15.68 -9.93 11.70
CA LEU A 111 14.46 -9.09 11.57
C LEU A 111 13.41 -9.48 12.61
N ILE A 112 13.29 -10.75 12.90
CA ILE A 112 12.21 -11.31 13.70
C ILE A 112 12.81 -11.86 15.00
N ASN A 113 12.29 -11.46 16.15
CA ASN A 113 12.72 -12.01 17.45
C ASN A 113 12.25 -13.46 17.56
N GLN A 114 13.16 -14.46 17.55
CA GLN A 114 12.82 -15.78 17.07
C GLN A 114 13.14 -16.90 18.04
N GLU A 115 12.23 -17.88 18.02
CA GLU A 115 12.55 -19.25 18.37
C GLU A 115 13.53 -19.86 17.34
N GLU A 116 14.24 -20.92 17.73
CA GLU A 116 15.20 -21.63 16.86
C GLU A 116 14.60 -22.12 15.55
N SER A 117 13.30 -22.42 15.55
CA SER A 117 12.54 -22.88 14.37
C SER A 117 11.14 -22.27 14.35
N VAL A 118 10.58 -22.06 13.15
CA VAL A 118 9.20 -21.63 13.00
C VAL A 118 8.21 -22.56 13.68
N PHE A 119 8.51 -23.83 13.77
CA PHE A 119 7.66 -24.85 14.39
C PHE A 119 7.61 -24.76 15.92
N LEU A 120 8.54 -24.05 16.56
CA LEU A 120 8.53 -23.75 17.99
C LEU A 120 7.81 -22.45 18.31
N SER A 121 7.46 -21.66 17.29
CA SER A 121 6.80 -20.37 17.46
C SER A 121 5.28 -20.50 17.54
N ASN A 122 4.63 -19.54 18.24
CA ASN A 122 3.19 -19.42 18.27
C ASN A 122 2.69 -18.47 17.18
N TYR A 123 1.43 -18.63 16.77
CA TYR A 123 0.74 -17.63 15.94
C TYR A 123 0.65 -16.30 16.70
N LEU A 124 0.65 -15.19 15.95
CA LEU A 124 0.63 -13.87 16.57
C LEU A 124 -0.74 -13.59 17.20
N SER A 125 -0.73 -12.94 18.36
CA SER A 125 -1.97 -12.50 19.00
C SER A 125 -2.55 -11.29 18.23
N ASN A 126 -3.85 -11.31 17.96
CA ASN A 126 -4.56 -10.21 17.32
C ASN A 126 -4.86 -9.12 18.35
N ASN A 127 -4.04 -8.08 18.41
CA ASN A 127 -4.24 -6.91 19.28
C ASN A 127 -4.78 -5.69 18.52
N ASN A 128 -5.49 -5.91 17.41
CA ASN A 128 -5.87 -4.85 16.48
C ASN A 128 -7.16 -4.11 16.88
N ASN A 129 -7.25 -3.63 18.11
CA ASN A 129 -8.22 -2.60 18.48
C ASN A 129 -7.73 -1.26 17.93
N SER A 130 -8.05 -0.94 16.70
CA SER A 130 -7.51 0.22 16.01
C SER A 130 -8.50 1.37 15.92
N ASN A 131 -8.07 2.54 16.36
CA ASN A 131 -8.61 3.83 15.93
C ASN A 131 -8.15 4.11 14.48
N SER A 132 -8.68 3.40 13.50
CA SER A 132 -8.43 3.71 12.09
C SER A 132 -9.31 4.89 11.66
N LYS A 133 -8.73 5.84 10.92
CA LYS A 133 -9.46 6.99 10.33
C LYS A 133 -10.31 6.59 9.13
N ILE A 134 -10.01 5.43 8.54
CA ILE A 134 -10.73 4.83 7.41
C ILE A 134 -11.14 3.42 7.81
N ASP A 135 -12.42 3.13 7.78
CA ASP A 135 -12.93 1.81 8.13
C ASP A 135 -12.84 0.81 6.96
N SER A 136 -13.15 -0.46 7.23
CA SER A 136 -13.06 -1.53 6.23
C SER A 136 -13.99 -1.32 5.02
N ASP A 137 -15.18 -0.77 5.21
CA ASP A 137 -16.14 -0.51 4.13
C ASP A 137 -15.68 0.68 3.27
N GLU A 138 -15.10 1.70 3.89
CA GLU A 138 -14.50 2.84 3.21
C GLU A 138 -13.29 2.40 2.36
N TRP A 139 -12.39 1.57 2.91
CA TRP A 139 -11.28 1.00 2.14
C TRP A 139 -11.76 0.17 0.96
N LYS A 140 -12.75 -0.69 1.18
CA LYS A 140 -13.37 -1.46 0.10
C LYS A 140 -13.88 -0.53 -1.00
N ARG A 141 -14.59 0.55 -0.64
CA ARG A 141 -15.10 1.51 -1.62
C ARG A 141 -14.00 2.24 -2.36
N LEU A 142 -12.93 2.65 -1.67
CA LEU A 142 -11.76 3.28 -2.29
C LEU A 142 -11.09 2.36 -3.33
N PHE A 143 -10.98 1.06 -3.04
CA PHE A 143 -10.41 0.10 -4.00
C PHE A 143 -11.34 -0.19 -5.18
N GLU A 144 -12.66 -0.21 -5.00
CA GLU A 144 -13.61 -0.28 -6.12
C GLU A 144 -13.47 0.93 -7.06
N ILE A 145 -13.28 2.13 -6.51
CA ILE A 145 -13.03 3.34 -7.30
C ILE A 145 -11.66 3.23 -7.99
N LYS A 146 -10.62 2.77 -7.28
CA LYS A 146 -9.29 2.52 -7.87
C LYS A 146 -9.37 1.56 -9.06
N ASP A 147 -10.13 0.48 -8.96
CA ASP A 147 -10.31 -0.47 -10.05
C ASP A 147 -10.97 0.19 -11.27
N SER A 148 -11.95 1.05 -11.05
CA SER A 148 -12.60 1.82 -12.11
C SER A 148 -11.64 2.83 -12.76
N VAL A 149 -10.76 3.45 -11.98
CA VAL A 149 -9.67 4.31 -12.48
C VAL A 149 -8.69 3.50 -13.31
N ASN A 150 -8.24 2.35 -12.79
CA ASN A 150 -7.30 1.46 -13.49
C ASN A 150 -7.86 0.99 -14.84
N GLN A 151 -9.13 0.58 -14.90
CA GLN A 151 -9.80 0.21 -16.16
C GLN A 151 -9.82 1.36 -17.17
N SER A 152 -10.05 2.59 -16.70
CA SER A 152 -10.04 3.78 -17.55
C SER A 152 -8.64 4.12 -18.06
N ILE A 153 -7.62 3.97 -17.22
CA ILE A 153 -6.21 4.12 -17.61
C ILE A 153 -5.81 3.08 -18.64
N GLU A 154 -6.12 1.80 -18.41
CA GLU A 154 -5.76 0.71 -19.34
C GLU A 154 -6.45 0.88 -20.71
N LYS A 155 -7.68 1.35 -20.75
CA LYS A 155 -8.36 1.67 -22.01
C LYS A 155 -7.59 2.73 -22.81
N LEU A 156 -7.14 3.81 -22.16
CA LEU A 156 -6.36 4.85 -22.82
C LEU A 156 -4.96 4.38 -23.24
N ARG A 157 -4.35 3.47 -22.48
CA ARG A 157 -3.07 2.85 -22.85
C ARG A 157 -3.22 1.97 -24.09
N ASN A 158 -4.26 1.16 -24.15
CA ASN A 158 -4.56 0.32 -25.31
C ASN A 158 -4.84 1.16 -26.57
N ASP A 159 -5.47 2.33 -26.40
CA ASP A 159 -5.68 3.31 -27.48
C ASP A 159 -4.42 4.12 -27.84
N ASN A 160 -3.27 3.86 -27.20
CA ASN A 160 -2.02 4.64 -27.32
C ASN A 160 -2.16 6.14 -26.97
N LYS A 161 -3.17 6.50 -26.18
CA LYS A 161 -3.40 7.88 -25.73
C LYS A 161 -2.69 8.22 -24.43
N LEU A 162 -2.25 7.22 -23.68
CA LEU A 162 -1.52 7.34 -22.41
C LEU A 162 -0.35 6.34 -22.41
N LYS A 163 0.85 6.77 -22.00
CA LYS A 163 2.03 5.89 -21.95
C LYS A 163 2.11 5.08 -20.65
N GLY A 164 1.75 5.67 -19.53
CA GLY A 164 1.77 5.01 -18.22
C GLY A 164 0.83 5.70 -17.22
N SER A 165 0.51 5.03 -16.12
CA SER A 165 -0.36 5.57 -15.08
C SER A 165 0.18 6.88 -14.48
N LEU A 166 1.49 6.98 -14.30
CA LEU A 166 2.16 8.18 -13.80
C LEU A 166 2.22 9.35 -14.81
N ASP A 167 1.71 9.17 -16.02
CA ASP A 167 1.49 10.28 -16.96
C ASP A 167 0.06 10.86 -16.84
N ALA A 168 -0.81 10.20 -16.05
CA ALA A 168 -2.22 10.53 -15.93
C ALA A 168 -2.52 11.63 -14.91
N ILE A 169 -3.47 12.49 -15.24
CA ILE A 169 -4.27 13.29 -14.32
C ILE A 169 -5.65 12.64 -14.24
N VAL A 170 -6.07 12.29 -13.04
CA VAL A 170 -7.34 11.61 -12.75
C VAL A 170 -8.33 12.62 -12.20
N ASN A 171 -9.44 12.86 -12.90
CA ASN A 171 -10.52 13.73 -12.45
C ASN A 171 -11.75 12.87 -12.12
N ILE A 172 -12.20 12.91 -10.85
CA ILE A 172 -13.28 12.08 -10.33
C ILE A 172 -14.47 12.95 -9.97
N GLY A 173 -15.58 12.79 -10.68
CA GLY A 173 -16.89 13.21 -10.23
C GLY A 173 -17.47 12.15 -9.29
N ALA A 174 -17.94 12.53 -8.11
CA ALA A 174 -18.40 11.60 -7.09
C ALA A 174 -19.66 12.10 -6.39
N ASN A 175 -20.57 11.18 -6.04
CA ASN A 175 -21.72 11.49 -5.18
C ASN A 175 -21.25 11.89 -3.77
N ASP A 176 -22.15 12.44 -2.96
CA ASP A 176 -21.78 12.95 -1.62
C ASP A 176 -21.12 11.91 -0.71
N LYS A 177 -21.48 10.63 -0.83
CA LYS A 177 -20.88 9.55 -0.02
C LYS A 177 -19.44 9.28 -0.47
N ASP A 178 -19.26 9.04 -1.75
CA ASP A 178 -17.93 8.74 -2.31
C ASP A 178 -17.00 9.96 -2.20
N PHE A 179 -17.53 11.18 -2.40
CA PHE A 179 -16.77 12.42 -2.25
C PHE A 179 -16.17 12.56 -0.85
N LYS A 180 -16.98 12.31 0.21
CA LYS A 180 -16.50 12.39 1.60
C LYS A 180 -15.39 11.37 1.90
N ILE A 181 -15.46 10.17 1.33
CA ILE A 181 -14.44 9.14 1.51
C ILE A 181 -13.14 9.55 0.79
N LEU A 182 -13.24 10.00 -0.47
CA LEU A 182 -12.09 10.45 -1.26
C LEU A 182 -11.43 11.69 -0.64
N GLU A 183 -12.22 12.64 -0.14
CA GLU A 183 -11.75 13.87 0.49
C GLU A 183 -10.89 13.62 1.74
N LYS A 184 -11.12 12.51 2.48
CA LYS A 184 -10.28 12.13 3.63
C LYS A 184 -8.80 11.98 3.25
N LEU A 185 -8.51 11.45 2.05
CA LEU A 185 -7.13 11.25 1.60
C LEU A 185 -6.44 12.56 1.17
N GLY A 186 -7.22 13.60 0.86
CA GLY A 186 -6.67 14.90 0.48
C GLY A 186 -5.60 14.80 -0.61
N ASN A 187 -4.45 15.42 -0.35
CA ASN A 187 -3.33 15.42 -1.28
C ASN A 187 -2.66 14.06 -1.50
N GLU A 188 -3.00 13.03 -0.70
CA GLU A 188 -2.45 11.69 -0.86
C GLU A 188 -3.23 10.82 -1.87
N LEU A 189 -4.36 11.32 -2.38
CA LEU A 189 -5.26 10.57 -3.25
C LEU A 189 -4.58 10.08 -4.54
N HIS A 190 -3.68 10.87 -5.12
CA HIS A 190 -2.95 10.48 -6.33
C HIS A 190 -2.01 9.28 -6.12
N PHE A 191 -1.54 9.05 -4.89
CA PHE A 191 -0.75 7.86 -4.57
C PHE A 191 -1.60 6.59 -4.54
N LEU A 192 -2.84 6.69 -4.03
CA LEU A 192 -3.78 5.57 -4.08
C LEU A 192 -4.02 5.12 -5.53
N PHE A 193 -4.20 6.05 -6.46
CA PHE A 193 -4.46 5.76 -7.87
C PHE A 193 -3.18 5.56 -8.70
N ILE A 194 -2.01 5.75 -8.11
CA ILE A 194 -0.70 5.64 -8.79
C ILE A 194 -0.69 6.52 -10.06
N CYS A 195 -1.08 7.78 -9.90
CA CYS A 195 -1.11 8.78 -10.97
C CYS A 195 -0.37 10.06 -10.54
N SER A 196 -0.11 10.98 -11.47
CA SER A 196 0.61 12.21 -11.14
C SER A 196 -0.26 13.22 -10.39
N GLU A 197 -1.55 13.26 -10.69
CA GLU A 197 -2.50 14.18 -10.07
C GLU A 197 -3.89 13.54 -9.97
N ALA A 198 -4.60 13.80 -8.87
CA ALA A 198 -5.96 13.33 -8.67
C ALA A 198 -6.83 14.47 -8.13
N ASN A 199 -7.89 14.79 -8.86
CA ASN A 199 -8.85 15.85 -8.54
C ASN A 199 -10.24 15.25 -8.30
N ILE A 200 -10.94 15.78 -7.31
CA ILE A 200 -12.31 15.35 -6.98
C ILE A 200 -13.28 16.51 -7.08
N LYS A 201 -14.50 16.23 -7.54
CA LYS A 201 -15.62 17.17 -7.53
C LYS A 201 -16.92 16.44 -7.20
N LYS A 202 -17.87 17.17 -6.64
CA LYS A 202 -19.21 16.62 -6.39
C LYS A 202 -20.00 16.51 -7.69
N GLU A 203 -20.54 15.31 -7.94
CA GLU A 203 -21.44 15.00 -9.03
C GLU A 203 -22.56 14.07 -8.54
N SER A 204 -23.58 13.82 -9.35
CA SER A 204 -24.69 12.93 -8.99
C SER A 204 -24.30 11.44 -8.98
N SER A 205 -23.26 11.07 -9.73
CA SER A 205 -22.78 9.69 -9.87
C SER A 205 -21.26 9.66 -10.08
N LEU A 206 -20.66 8.48 -9.90
CA LEU A 206 -19.24 8.29 -10.17
C LEU A 206 -18.95 8.50 -11.66
N ASN A 207 -18.06 9.43 -11.95
CA ASN A 207 -17.59 9.76 -13.29
C ASN A 207 -16.07 9.93 -13.26
N ILE A 208 -15.36 9.21 -14.13
CA ILE A 208 -13.89 9.21 -14.16
C ILE A 208 -13.42 9.71 -15.51
N VAL A 209 -12.67 10.81 -15.49
CA VAL A 209 -12.08 11.41 -16.69
C VAL A 209 -10.56 11.43 -16.52
N ILE A 210 -9.84 10.78 -17.44
CA ILE A 210 -8.39 10.71 -17.43
C ILE A 210 -7.84 11.60 -18.55
N THR A 211 -6.84 12.42 -18.22
CA THR A 211 -6.10 13.25 -19.18
C THR A 211 -4.60 13.06 -19.02
N ASN A 212 -3.83 13.33 -20.05
CA ASN A 212 -2.36 13.36 -19.95
C ASN A 212 -1.91 14.59 -19.20
N SER A 213 -0.92 14.45 -18.33
CA SER A 213 -0.20 15.58 -17.77
C SER A 213 0.80 16.14 -18.79
N GLU A 214 0.79 17.46 -18.95
CA GLU A 214 1.73 18.20 -19.80
C GLU A 214 3.03 18.59 -19.06
N HIS A 215 3.09 18.34 -17.74
CA HIS A 215 4.26 18.67 -16.93
C HIS A 215 5.44 17.74 -17.20
N ASP A 216 6.65 18.22 -16.91
CA ASP A 216 7.86 17.44 -17.02
C ASP A 216 7.88 16.28 -16.00
N LYS A 217 8.51 15.19 -16.41
CA LYS A 217 8.62 13.98 -15.60
C LYS A 217 9.79 14.07 -14.63
N CYS A 218 9.54 13.89 -13.36
CA CYS A 218 10.59 13.72 -12.35
C CYS A 218 11.39 12.44 -12.60
N THR A 219 12.72 12.53 -12.71
CA THR A 219 13.60 11.38 -12.98
C THR A 219 13.69 10.42 -11.80
N ARG A 220 13.33 10.86 -10.57
CA ARG A 220 13.41 10.04 -9.35
C ARG A 220 12.12 9.30 -9.03
N CYS A 221 10.98 10.00 -8.94
CA CYS A 221 9.70 9.37 -8.58
C CYS A 221 8.80 9.04 -9.79
N TRP A 222 9.17 9.56 -10.97
CA TRP A 222 8.50 9.38 -12.25
C TRP A 222 7.11 10.03 -12.37
N HIS A 223 6.63 10.73 -11.33
CA HIS A 223 5.46 11.59 -11.47
C HIS A 223 5.78 12.79 -12.37
N ARG A 224 4.77 13.28 -13.06
CA ARG A 224 4.82 14.56 -13.76
C ARG A 224 4.41 15.64 -12.80
N ASP A 225 5.20 16.67 -12.69
CA ASP A 225 4.98 17.71 -11.68
C ASP A 225 5.48 19.07 -12.18
N ILE A 226 4.68 20.12 -11.93
CA ILE A 226 4.98 21.50 -12.34
C ILE A 226 6.27 22.06 -11.74
N SER A 227 6.77 21.48 -10.66
CA SER A 227 7.99 21.93 -9.98
C SER A 227 9.28 21.39 -10.60
N VAL A 228 9.21 20.41 -11.49
CA VAL A 228 10.39 19.91 -12.23
C VAL A 228 10.98 21.05 -13.05
N GLY A 229 12.29 21.22 -13.00
CA GLY A 229 13.01 22.29 -13.69
C GLY A 229 13.07 23.62 -12.94
N LYS A 230 12.36 23.79 -11.81
CA LYS A 230 12.33 25.07 -11.06
C LYS A 230 13.45 25.22 -10.04
N SER A 231 14.07 24.13 -9.60
CA SER A 231 15.20 24.19 -8.68
C SER A 231 16.48 24.53 -9.42
N SER A 232 17.31 25.42 -8.85
CA SER A 232 18.63 25.75 -9.37
C SER A 232 19.66 24.63 -9.16
N ILE A 233 19.46 23.79 -8.15
CA ILE A 233 20.36 22.70 -7.75
C ILE A 233 19.91 21.38 -8.40
N HIS A 234 18.63 21.05 -8.28
CA HIS A 234 18.03 19.78 -8.74
C HIS A 234 17.05 20.03 -9.88
N LYS A 235 17.55 20.17 -11.11
CA LYS A 235 16.73 20.53 -12.28
C LYS A 235 15.81 19.41 -12.79
N GLU A 236 16.13 18.14 -12.48
CA GLU A 236 15.45 16.99 -13.07
C GLU A 236 14.44 16.33 -12.13
N ILE A 237 14.32 16.81 -10.89
CA ILE A 237 13.43 16.22 -9.89
C ILE A 237 12.42 17.24 -9.35
N CYS A 238 11.25 16.75 -8.95
CA CYS A 238 10.18 17.55 -8.39
C CYS A 238 10.48 18.01 -6.95
N HIS A 239 9.75 19.01 -6.48
CA HIS A 239 9.91 19.59 -5.13
C HIS A 239 9.75 18.52 -4.04
N ARG A 240 8.77 17.60 -4.15
CA ARG A 240 8.59 16.46 -3.23
C ARG A 240 9.87 15.63 -3.10
N CYS A 241 10.53 15.33 -4.20
CA CYS A 241 11.78 14.57 -4.19
C CYS A 241 12.94 15.36 -3.58
N ILE A 242 12.99 16.67 -3.77
CA ILE A 242 13.99 17.55 -3.14
C ILE A 242 13.79 17.53 -1.62
N THR A 243 12.55 17.71 -1.14
CA THR A 243 12.21 17.64 0.30
C THR A 243 12.64 16.31 0.93
N ASN A 244 12.47 15.20 0.21
CA ASN A 244 12.87 13.88 0.68
C ASN A 244 14.40 13.63 0.68
N ILE A 245 15.18 14.41 -0.08
CA ILE A 245 16.65 14.27 -0.16
C ILE A 245 17.33 15.22 0.83
N ASP A 246 16.96 16.49 0.77
CA ASP A 246 17.72 17.59 1.38
C ASP A 246 17.06 18.14 2.66
N GLU A 247 15.74 17.87 2.87
CA GLU A 247 14.97 18.47 3.95
C GLU A 247 14.40 17.40 4.91
N GLU A 248 13.32 17.73 5.62
CA GLU A 248 12.69 16.83 6.61
C GLU A 248 11.93 15.65 5.99
N GLY A 249 11.65 15.72 4.70
CA GLY A 249 10.87 14.72 3.98
C GLY A 249 9.36 14.97 4.02
N GLU A 250 8.65 14.33 3.12
CA GLU A 250 7.20 14.43 3.03
C GLU A 250 6.50 13.73 4.20
N GLN A 251 5.32 14.23 4.56
CA GLN A 251 4.46 13.63 5.57
C GLN A 251 3.33 12.86 4.87
N ARG A 252 3.06 11.63 5.34
CA ARG A 252 1.98 10.77 4.88
C ARG A 252 1.17 10.29 6.07
N SER A 253 -0.14 10.24 5.90
CA SER A 253 -1.07 9.78 6.93
C SER A 253 -1.97 8.65 6.45
N PHE A 254 -2.28 8.59 5.15
CA PHE A 254 -3.28 7.68 4.60
C PHE A 254 -2.68 6.63 3.67
N VAL A 255 -1.77 7.02 2.77
CA VAL A 255 -1.28 6.14 1.69
C VAL A 255 0.24 6.15 1.58
#